data_a692201e2643ba79c6ed342d59fd4ef2
#
_entry.id   a692201e2643ba79c6ed342d59fd4ef2
#
_cell.length_a   1.000
_cell.length_b   1.000
_cell.length_c   1.000
_cell.angle_alpha   90.00
_cell.angle_beta   90.00
_cell.angle_gamma   90.00
#
_symmetry.space_group_name_H-M   'P 1'
#
loop_
_entity.id
_entity.type
_entity.pdbx_description
1 polymer ?
#
loop_
_entity_poly.entity_id
_entity_poly.type
_entity_poly.pdbx_seq_one_letter_code
_entity_poly.pdbx_strand_id
1 'polypeptide(L)'
;MKLPAACFALAALLGAQDFSDVRIERIAAGHKFTEGPVWSREGFLLFSDVPQDLILQWTPGKGVSRFRESSNGANGNTFDAQGRLYSCESRTRRVVRMDRKGQLEVLAERFEGKRLNAPNDIVVRRDGHVYFTDPAFGAQQDTRELDFFGVYHITPRGEIEAIARWKTRPNGVALSPDGRILYVTNSDERNVYAFDLDRQGRAANPRVVVSGIDGVPDGMAVDEKGNLYVTARALFVYTPQGKLLATIEMPETPSNCAFGDPDFGALYVTARSSVYRIRLNVKGAVPY
;
A
#
# COMPACT_ATOMS: atom_id res chain seq x y z
N MET A 1 47.73 25.36 33.85
CA MET A 1 46.48 25.87 33.25
C MET A 1 46.22 25.06 32.01
N LYS A 2 45.27 24.10 32.06
CA LYS A 2 44.84 23.30 30.91
C LYS A 2 43.52 23.88 30.38
N LEU A 3 43.47 24.34 29.15
CA LEU A 3 42.24 24.77 28.47
C LEU A 3 41.36 23.57 28.12
N PRO A 4 40.04 23.65 28.30
CA PRO A 4 39.14 22.58 27.89
C PRO A 4 38.94 22.60 26.37
N ALA A 5 39.01 21.41 25.75
CA ALA A 5 38.66 21.20 24.36
C ALA A 5 37.12 21.34 24.22
N ALA A 6 36.69 22.30 23.40
CA ALA A 6 35.30 22.45 23.01
C ALA A 6 34.98 21.40 21.93
N CYS A 7 34.17 20.40 22.29
CA CYS A 7 33.50 19.52 21.33
C CYS A 7 32.42 20.30 20.58
N PHE A 8 32.68 20.68 19.34
CA PHE A 8 31.61 21.12 18.43
C PHE A 8 30.84 19.89 17.95
N ALA A 9 29.65 19.70 18.48
CA ALA A 9 28.67 18.78 17.90
C ALA A 9 28.18 19.37 16.58
N LEU A 10 28.61 18.78 15.46
CA LEU A 10 28.08 19.08 14.13
C LEU A 10 26.66 18.49 14.07
N ALA A 11 25.63 19.30 14.36
CA ALA A 11 24.27 18.95 14.08
C ALA A 11 24.14 18.91 12.55
N ALA A 12 24.07 17.71 11.96
CA ALA A 12 23.67 17.53 10.59
C ALA A 12 22.25 18.09 10.43
N LEU A 13 22.11 19.23 9.78
CA LEU A 13 20.85 19.72 9.25
C LEU A 13 20.36 18.69 8.21
N LEU A 14 19.60 17.71 8.63
CA LEU A 14 18.77 16.90 7.74
C LEU A 14 17.82 17.88 7.07
N GLY A 15 18.10 18.23 5.81
CA GLY A 15 17.29 19.14 5.02
C GLY A 15 15.83 18.67 5.06
N ALA A 16 14.91 19.58 5.38
CA ALA A 16 13.47 19.31 5.29
C ALA A 16 13.18 18.84 3.85
N GLN A 17 12.40 17.78 3.72
CA GLN A 17 11.97 17.30 2.42
C GLN A 17 11.12 18.39 1.76
N ASP A 18 11.55 18.85 0.57
CA ASP A 18 10.84 19.86 -0.18
C ASP A 18 9.88 19.20 -1.17
N PHE A 19 8.61 19.55 -1.10
CA PHE A 19 7.55 19.08 -1.98
C PHE A 19 7.00 20.19 -2.89
N SER A 20 7.63 21.40 -2.90
CA SER A 20 7.11 22.56 -3.61
C SER A 20 7.17 22.45 -5.13
N ASP A 21 8.16 21.70 -5.67
CA ASP A 21 8.43 21.59 -7.10
C ASP A 21 8.34 20.14 -7.62
N VAL A 22 7.39 19.36 -7.12
CA VAL A 22 7.21 17.98 -7.59
C VAL A 22 6.64 17.96 -9.02
N ARG A 23 7.37 17.33 -9.93
CA ARG A 23 6.89 17.09 -11.30
C ARG A 23 6.04 15.83 -11.33
N ILE A 24 4.79 15.96 -11.76
CA ILE A 24 3.84 14.88 -11.95
C ILE A 24 3.83 14.48 -13.43
N GLU A 25 4.31 13.28 -13.72
CA GLU A 25 4.36 12.72 -15.06
C GLU A 25 3.25 11.67 -15.22
N ARG A 26 2.36 11.83 -16.21
CA ARG A 26 1.37 10.80 -16.54
C ARG A 26 2.01 9.74 -17.43
N ILE A 27 2.13 8.51 -16.94
CA ILE A 27 2.80 7.40 -17.61
C ILE A 27 1.85 6.41 -18.29
N ALA A 28 0.58 6.37 -17.84
CA ALA A 28 -0.47 5.56 -18.42
C ALA A 28 -1.82 6.28 -18.30
N ALA A 29 -2.75 6.03 -19.24
CA ALA A 29 -4.09 6.60 -19.24
C ALA A 29 -5.05 5.72 -20.05
N GLY A 30 -6.37 6.03 -19.96
CA GLY A 30 -7.41 5.33 -20.74
C GLY A 30 -7.92 4.05 -20.07
N HIS A 31 -7.65 3.87 -18.79
CA HIS A 31 -8.14 2.78 -17.96
C HIS A 31 -9.53 3.09 -17.39
N LYS A 32 -10.16 2.11 -16.73
CA LYS A 32 -11.47 2.30 -16.07
C LYS A 32 -11.32 2.76 -14.63
N PHE A 33 -10.52 2.04 -13.84
CA PHE A 33 -10.18 2.41 -12.47
C PHE A 33 -8.89 1.71 -12.08
N THR A 34 -7.82 2.49 -11.96
CA THR A 34 -6.48 1.98 -11.67
C THR A 34 -6.25 1.87 -10.17
N GLU A 35 -5.62 0.77 -9.74
CA GLU A 35 -5.35 0.41 -8.36
C GLU A 35 -4.07 -0.40 -8.19
N GLY A 36 -3.68 -0.63 -6.93
CA GLY A 36 -2.68 -1.57 -6.49
C GLY A 36 -1.34 -1.50 -7.23
N PRO A 37 -0.72 -0.32 -7.33
CA PRO A 37 0.57 -0.19 -7.99
C PRO A 37 1.64 -0.90 -7.17
N VAL A 38 2.54 -1.63 -7.85
CA VAL A 38 3.72 -2.23 -7.23
C VAL A 38 4.89 -2.26 -8.21
N TRP A 39 6.05 -1.85 -7.75
CA TRP A 39 7.27 -1.88 -8.55
C TRP A 39 7.98 -3.22 -8.43
N SER A 40 8.31 -3.82 -9.56
CA SER A 40 9.17 -5.01 -9.63
C SER A 40 10.64 -4.62 -9.69
N ARG A 41 11.48 -5.34 -8.95
CA ARG A 41 12.96 -5.21 -9.08
C ARG A 41 13.50 -5.59 -10.46
N GLU A 42 12.66 -6.18 -11.32
CA GLU A 42 12.96 -6.45 -12.72
C GLU A 42 12.79 -5.22 -13.63
N GLY A 43 12.41 -4.05 -13.06
CA GLY A 43 12.40 -2.76 -13.74
C GLY A 43 11.07 -2.42 -14.43
N PHE A 44 9.95 -2.85 -13.87
CA PHE A 44 8.61 -2.51 -14.35
C PHE A 44 7.63 -2.27 -13.19
N LEU A 45 6.56 -1.56 -13.48
CA LEU A 45 5.43 -1.35 -12.58
C LEU A 45 4.29 -2.29 -12.97
N LEU A 46 3.68 -2.97 -11.98
CA LEU A 46 2.35 -3.56 -12.14
C LEU A 46 1.31 -2.65 -11.51
N PHE A 47 0.11 -2.66 -12.09
CA PHE A 47 -1.07 -2.03 -11.52
C PHE A 47 -2.33 -2.74 -12.02
N SER A 48 -3.40 -2.68 -11.24
CA SER A 48 -4.70 -3.26 -11.57
C SER A 48 -5.57 -2.26 -12.33
N ASP A 49 -6.30 -2.72 -13.35
CA ASP A 49 -7.51 -2.06 -13.84
C ASP A 49 -8.70 -2.92 -13.38
N VAL A 50 -9.20 -2.60 -12.19
CA VAL A 50 -10.14 -3.46 -11.44
C VAL A 50 -11.42 -3.78 -12.23
N PRO A 51 -12.12 -2.80 -12.84
CA PRO A 51 -13.32 -3.09 -13.61
C PRO A 51 -13.06 -3.85 -14.91
N GLN A 52 -11.88 -3.70 -15.51
CA GLN A 52 -11.50 -4.40 -16.74
C GLN A 52 -10.95 -5.82 -16.47
N ASP A 53 -10.81 -6.21 -15.22
CA ASP A 53 -10.34 -7.55 -14.82
C ASP A 53 -8.91 -7.84 -15.28
N LEU A 54 -8.03 -6.82 -15.20
CA LEU A 54 -6.66 -6.86 -15.70
C LEU A 54 -5.66 -6.50 -14.61
N ILE A 55 -4.50 -7.17 -14.61
CA ILE A 55 -3.26 -6.60 -14.10
C ILE A 55 -2.43 -6.19 -15.31
N LEU A 56 -2.00 -4.94 -15.31
CA LEU A 56 -1.24 -4.31 -16.37
C LEU A 56 0.19 -4.10 -15.94
N GLN A 57 1.10 -4.10 -16.92
CA GLN A 57 2.52 -3.83 -16.73
C GLN A 57 2.91 -2.58 -17.52
N TRP A 58 3.43 -1.58 -16.83
CA TRP A 58 4.12 -0.47 -17.48
C TRP A 58 5.64 -0.68 -17.39
N THR A 59 6.31 -0.58 -18.51
CA THR A 59 7.77 -0.71 -18.59
C THR A 59 8.35 0.59 -19.14
N PRO A 60 9.36 1.21 -18.50
CA PRO A 60 10.01 2.42 -19.01
C PRO A 60 10.45 2.24 -20.47
N GLY A 61 10.09 3.21 -21.31
CA GLY A 61 10.42 3.21 -22.74
C GLY A 61 9.61 2.24 -23.61
N LYS A 62 8.80 1.33 -23.03
CA LYS A 62 7.96 0.36 -23.79
C LYS A 62 6.46 0.61 -23.63
N GLY A 63 6.05 1.37 -22.59
CA GLY A 63 4.64 1.66 -22.32
C GLY A 63 3.92 0.52 -21.60
N VAL A 64 2.58 0.45 -21.77
CA VAL A 64 1.68 -0.48 -21.06
C VAL A 64 1.43 -1.74 -21.89
N SER A 65 1.48 -2.88 -21.22
CA SER A 65 1.10 -4.20 -21.76
C SER A 65 0.24 -4.97 -20.75
N ARG A 66 -0.43 -6.02 -21.18
CA ARG A 66 -1.17 -6.91 -20.28
C ARG A 66 -0.20 -7.86 -19.60
N PHE A 67 -0.28 -7.94 -18.27
CA PHE A 67 0.48 -8.88 -17.46
C PHE A 67 -0.37 -10.10 -17.11
N ARG A 68 -1.61 -9.87 -16.65
CA ARG A 68 -2.55 -10.95 -16.32
C ARG A 68 -3.97 -10.54 -16.74
N GLU A 69 -4.61 -11.40 -17.51
CA GLU A 69 -6.04 -11.32 -17.85
C GLU A 69 -6.85 -12.17 -16.87
N SER A 70 -8.14 -11.91 -16.76
CA SER A 70 -9.04 -12.58 -15.81
C SER A 70 -8.46 -12.53 -14.39
N SER A 71 -8.11 -11.32 -13.96
CA SER A 71 -7.47 -11.07 -12.67
C SER A 71 -8.41 -11.29 -11.48
N ASN A 72 -9.71 -11.62 -11.74
CA ASN A 72 -10.77 -11.78 -10.75
C ASN A 72 -11.01 -10.53 -9.90
N GLY A 73 -10.90 -9.36 -10.54
CA GLY A 73 -11.00 -8.08 -9.88
C GLY A 73 -9.83 -7.84 -8.94
N ALA A 74 -8.61 -8.18 -9.37
CA ALA A 74 -7.41 -7.84 -8.61
C ALA A 74 -7.41 -6.35 -8.29
N ASN A 75 -7.11 -6.02 -7.03
CA ASN A 75 -7.04 -4.67 -6.51
C ASN A 75 -5.61 -4.39 -6.04
N GLY A 76 -5.29 -4.49 -4.75
CA GLY A 76 -3.95 -4.35 -4.23
C GLY A 76 -3.00 -5.47 -4.66
N ASN A 77 -1.76 -5.10 -4.93
CA ASN A 77 -0.70 -6.01 -5.31
C ASN A 77 0.59 -5.71 -4.54
N THR A 78 1.37 -6.73 -4.25
CA THR A 78 2.70 -6.58 -3.66
C THR A 78 3.62 -7.72 -4.10
N PHE A 79 4.93 -7.49 -4.08
CA PHE A 79 5.93 -8.54 -4.27
C PHE A 79 6.54 -8.93 -2.92
N ASP A 80 7.04 -10.16 -2.84
CA ASP A 80 7.95 -10.56 -1.77
C ASP A 80 9.43 -10.51 -2.23
N ALA A 81 10.33 -10.80 -1.30
CA ALA A 81 11.78 -10.83 -1.58
C ALA A 81 12.20 -11.86 -2.64
N GLN A 82 11.37 -12.87 -2.89
CA GLN A 82 11.58 -13.90 -3.91
C GLN A 82 11.01 -13.52 -5.27
N GLY A 83 10.35 -12.34 -5.38
CA GLY A 83 9.71 -11.85 -6.59
C GLY A 83 8.40 -12.57 -6.93
N ARG A 84 7.72 -13.16 -5.93
CA ARG A 84 6.38 -13.71 -6.08
C ARG A 84 5.37 -12.59 -5.91
N LEU A 85 4.36 -12.56 -6.78
CA LEU A 85 3.30 -11.55 -6.74
C LEU A 85 2.15 -12.02 -5.84
N TYR A 86 1.75 -11.16 -4.92
CA TYR A 86 0.55 -11.34 -4.09
C TYR A 86 -0.52 -10.36 -4.57
N SER A 87 -1.76 -10.80 -4.66
CA SER A 87 -2.88 -9.96 -5.10
C SER A 87 -4.13 -10.21 -4.28
N CYS A 88 -4.86 -9.14 -4.00
CA CYS A 88 -6.22 -9.21 -3.48
C CYS A 88 -7.20 -9.31 -4.64
N GLU A 89 -7.87 -10.46 -4.80
CA GLU A 89 -8.89 -10.68 -5.83
C GLU A 89 -10.28 -10.40 -5.25
N SER A 90 -10.76 -9.18 -5.39
CA SER A 90 -11.99 -8.72 -4.74
C SER A 90 -13.24 -9.44 -5.23
N ARG A 91 -13.33 -9.79 -6.53
CA ARG A 91 -14.48 -10.45 -7.13
C ARG A 91 -14.63 -11.91 -6.67
N THR A 92 -13.52 -12.63 -6.57
CA THR A 92 -13.50 -14.02 -6.07
C THR A 92 -13.35 -14.11 -4.56
N ARG A 93 -13.16 -12.96 -3.87
CA ARG A 93 -13.06 -12.84 -2.41
C ARG A 93 -11.92 -13.67 -1.84
N ARG A 94 -10.73 -13.51 -2.40
CA ARG A 94 -9.56 -14.28 -1.99
C ARG A 94 -8.27 -13.49 -2.12
N VAL A 95 -7.27 -13.93 -1.39
CA VAL A 95 -5.87 -13.49 -1.51
C VAL A 95 -5.11 -14.61 -2.19
N VAL A 96 -4.34 -14.25 -3.23
CA VAL A 96 -3.56 -15.21 -4.00
C VAL A 96 -2.09 -14.82 -4.04
N ARG A 97 -1.24 -15.83 -4.26
CA ARG A 97 0.18 -15.68 -4.56
C ARG A 97 0.48 -16.32 -5.91
N MET A 98 1.16 -15.60 -6.78
CA MET A 98 1.64 -16.10 -8.06
C MET A 98 3.16 -16.27 -8.01
N ASP A 99 3.64 -17.45 -8.34
CA ASP A 99 5.07 -17.70 -8.45
C ASP A 99 5.66 -17.11 -9.75
N ARG A 100 7.00 -17.16 -9.89
CA ARG A 100 7.70 -16.65 -11.08
C ARG A 100 7.40 -17.45 -12.37
N LYS A 101 6.76 -18.60 -12.26
CA LYS A 101 6.30 -19.41 -13.40
C LYS A 101 4.84 -19.13 -13.77
N GLY A 102 4.17 -18.22 -13.05
CA GLY A 102 2.78 -17.86 -13.26
C GLY A 102 1.77 -18.80 -12.57
N GLN A 103 2.21 -19.71 -11.71
CA GLN A 103 1.31 -20.60 -10.98
C GLN A 103 0.69 -19.87 -9.80
N LEU A 104 -0.64 -19.95 -9.70
CA LEU A 104 -1.42 -19.32 -8.64
C LEU A 104 -1.69 -20.29 -7.49
N GLU A 105 -1.51 -19.78 -6.28
CA GLU A 105 -1.88 -20.42 -5.03
C GLU A 105 -2.85 -19.52 -4.27
N VAL A 106 -3.94 -20.08 -3.74
CA VAL A 106 -4.87 -19.36 -2.87
C VAL A 106 -4.34 -19.39 -1.45
N LEU A 107 -4.07 -18.22 -0.87
CA LEU A 107 -3.57 -18.08 0.51
C LEU A 107 -4.71 -17.96 1.51
N ALA A 108 -5.78 -17.26 1.15
CA ALA A 108 -6.96 -17.09 1.98
C ALA A 108 -8.21 -16.84 1.10
N GLU A 109 -9.33 -17.46 1.43
CA GLU A 109 -10.65 -17.21 0.84
C GLU A 109 -11.77 -17.24 1.90
N ARG A 110 -11.45 -17.76 3.09
CA ARG A 110 -12.39 -17.89 4.21
C ARG A 110 -11.72 -17.51 5.51
N PHE A 111 -12.53 -17.02 6.43
CA PHE A 111 -12.19 -16.80 7.82
C PHE A 111 -13.34 -17.30 8.71
N GLU A 112 -13.05 -18.14 9.71
CA GLU A 112 -14.06 -18.75 10.58
C GLU A 112 -15.20 -19.45 9.80
N GLY A 113 -14.86 -20.13 8.70
CA GLY A 113 -15.80 -20.85 7.84
C GLY A 113 -16.58 -19.99 6.85
N LYS A 114 -16.58 -18.66 6.99
CA LYS A 114 -17.26 -17.69 6.12
C LYS A 114 -16.32 -17.17 5.04
N ARG A 115 -16.86 -16.81 3.88
CA ARG A 115 -16.10 -16.18 2.81
C ARG A 115 -15.61 -14.81 3.25
N LEU A 116 -14.41 -14.41 2.82
CA LEU A 116 -13.92 -13.04 2.93
C LEU A 116 -14.91 -12.07 2.24
N ASN A 117 -14.86 -10.80 2.60
CA ASN A 117 -15.76 -9.79 2.03
C ASN A 117 -15.37 -9.43 0.58
N ALA A 118 -14.32 -8.68 0.42
CA ALA A 118 -13.70 -8.33 -0.86
C ALA A 118 -12.28 -7.80 -0.57
N PRO A 119 -11.27 -8.67 -0.46
CA PRO A 119 -9.91 -8.25 -0.17
C PRO A 119 -9.47 -7.11 -1.08
N ASN A 120 -8.87 -6.07 -0.47
CA ASN A 120 -8.61 -4.82 -1.14
C ASN A 120 -7.11 -4.54 -1.29
N ASP A 121 -6.40 -4.27 -0.20
CA ASP A 121 -4.97 -3.94 -0.27
C ASP A 121 -4.12 -4.91 0.55
N ILE A 122 -2.81 -5.00 0.22
CA ILE A 122 -1.94 -6.08 0.70
C ILE A 122 -0.49 -5.62 0.80
N VAL A 123 0.19 -6.05 1.87
CA VAL A 123 1.63 -5.89 2.03
C VAL A 123 2.26 -7.16 2.59
N VAL A 124 3.49 -7.47 2.16
CA VAL A 124 4.28 -8.61 2.64
C VAL A 124 5.47 -8.08 3.43
N ARG A 125 5.65 -8.58 4.67
CA ARG A 125 6.84 -8.31 5.47
C ARG A 125 8.00 -9.22 4.99
N ARG A 126 9.23 -8.74 5.14
CA ARG A 126 10.45 -9.43 4.64
C ARG A 126 10.58 -10.90 5.08
N ASP A 127 10.04 -11.25 6.23
CA ASP A 127 10.05 -12.62 6.77
C ASP A 127 8.85 -13.49 6.32
N GLY A 128 8.03 -12.96 5.41
CA GLY A 128 6.94 -13.70 4.76
C GLY A 128 5.58 -13.58 5.43
N HIS A 129 5.43 -12.76 6.48
CA HIS A 129 4.12 -12.40 7.02
C HIS A 129 3.36 -11.51 6.04
N VAL A 130 2.10 -11.81 5.78
CA VAL A 130 1.23 -11.09 4.85
C VAL A 130 0.15 -10.36 5.64
N TYR A 131 -0.09 -9.10 5.31
CA TYR A 131 -1.18 -8.30 5.90
C TYR A 131 -2.07 -7.80 4.78
N PHE A 132 -3.39 -7.91 4.98
CA PHE A 132 -4.35 -7.43 3.98
C PHE A 132 -5.62 -6.87 4.63
N THR A 133 -6.31 -6.05 3.90
CA THR A 133 -7.59 -5.47 4.27
C THR A 133 -8.72 -6.13 3.52
N ASP A 134 -9.87 -6.29 4.19
CA ASP A 134 -11.05 -6.97 3.64
C ASP A 134 -12.32 -6.14 3.88
N PRO A 135 -12.41 -4.97 3.26
CA PRO A 135 -13.65 -4.20 3.21
C PRO A 135 -14.66 -4.86 2.27
N ALA A 136 -15.74 -4.19 2.01
CA ALA A 136 -16.61 -4.43 0.86
C ALA A 136 -17.06 -3.09 0.30
N PHE A 137 -16.81 -2.87 -0.98
CA PHE A 137 -17.29 -1.70 -1.69
C PHE A 137 -18.27 -2.12 -2.78
N GLY A 138 -19.22 -1.24 -3.11
CA GLY A 138 -20.22 -1.54 -4.14
C GLY A 138 -21.07 -2.76 -3.82
N ALA A 139 -21.37 -3.57 -4.83
CA ALA A 139 -22.28 -4.72 -4.74
C ALA A 139 -21.82 -5.85 -3.78
N GLN A 140 -20.53 -5.96 -3.49
CA GLN A 140 -20.03 -6.95 -2.54
C GLN A 140 -20.50 -6.68 -1.11
N GLN A 141 -20.84 -5.44 -0.79
CA GLN A 141 -21.33 -5.06 0.53
C GLN A 141 -22.62 -5.78 0.91
N ASP A 142 -23.53 -5.97 -0.04
CA ASP A 142 -24.84 -6.57 0.17
C ASP A 142 -24.82 -8.10 0.31
N THR A 143 -23.72 -8.72 -0.12
CA THR A 143 -23.56 -10.19 -0.15
C THR A 143 -22.53 -10.71 0.84
N ARG A 144 -22.17 -9.91 1.85
CA ARG A 144 -21.20 -10.30 2.89
C ARG A 144 -21.73 -11.45 3.75
N GLU A 145 -20.84 -12.38 4.08
CA GLU A 145 -21.09 -13.43 5.07
C GLU A 145 -20.57 -13.03 6.46
N LEU A 146 -19.50 -12.22 6.51
CA LEU A 146 -18.93 -11.67 7.74
C LEU A 146 -19.73 -10.43 8.16
N ASP A 147 -19.96 -10.26 9.45
CA ASP A 147 -20.67 -9.12 10.05
C ASP A 147 -19.75 -7.95 10.40
N PHE A 148 -18.49 -8.00 9.97
CA PHE A 148 -17.45 -6.98 10.17
C PHE A 148 -16.60 -6.83 8.91
N PHE A 149 -15.81 -5.74 8.85
CA PHE A 149 -14.73 -5.56 7.88
C PHE A 149 -13.40 -5.90 8.55
N GLY A 150 -12.60 -6.72 7.89
CA GLY A 150 -11.41 -7.30 8.48
C GLY A 150 -10.11 -6.59 8.11
N VAL A 151 -9.19 -6.56 9.05
CA VAL A 151 -7.75 -6.45 8.78
C VAL A 151 -7.15 -7.78 9.21
N TYR A 152 -6.41 -8.42 8.33
CA TYR A 152 -5.93 -9.79 8.55
C TYR A 152 -4.43 -9.92 8.44
N HIS A 153 -3.93 -10.93 9.11
CA HIS A 153 -2.56 -11.42 9.05
C HIS A 153 -2.56 -12.88 8.59
N ILE A 154 -1.73 -13.21 7.61
CA ILE A 154 -1.42 -14.60 7.23
C ILE A 154 0.03 -14.87 7.63
N THR A 155 0.23 -15.91 8.44
CA THR A 155 1.56 -16.33 8.85
C THR A 155 2.32 -16.99 7.68
N PRO A 156 3.66 -17.11 7.72
CA PRO A 156 4.42 -17.84 6.70
C PRO A 156 4.02 -19.32 6.57
N ARG A 157 3.29 -19.87 7.55
CA ARG A 157 2.73 -21.24 7.54
C ARG A 157 1.34 -21.32 6.92
N GLY A 158 0.75 -20.16 6.51
CA GLY A 158 -0.59 -20.11 5.94
C GLY A 158 -1.74 -20.00 6.95
N GLU A 159 -1.44 -19.79 8.23
CA GLU A 159 -2.46 -19.55 9.25
C GLU A 159 -2.99 -18.13 9.13
N ILE A 160 -4.32 -17.94 9.15
CA ILE A 160 -4.96 -16.63 9.07
C ILE A 160 -5.54 -16.23 10.43
N GLU A 161 -5.29 -14.99 10.83
CA GLU A 161 -5.86 -14.37 12.03
C GLU A 161 -6.39 -12.96 11.74
N ALA A 162 -7.43 -12.53 12.46
CA ALA A 162 -7.95 -11.17 12.36
C ALA A 162 -7.21 -10.25 13.32
N ILE A 163 -6.55 -9.22 12.77
CA ILE A 163 -5.96 -8.11 13.54
C ILE A 163 -7.04 -7.18 14.07
N ALA A 164 -8.02 -6.87 13.21
CA ALA A 164 -9.14 -6.01 13.58
C ALA A 164 -10.44 -6.49 12.93
N ARG A 165 -11.56 -6.26 13.65
CA ARG A 165 -12.93 -6.54 13.22
C ARG A 165 -13.72 -5.24 13.37
N TRP A 166 -13.75 -4.43 12.30
CA TRP A 166 -14.35 -3.10 12.33
C TRP A 166 -15.76 -3.10 11.74
N LYS A 167 -16.55 -2.09 12.09
CA LYS A 167 -17.81 -1.76 11.43
C LYS A 167 -17.64 -0.72 10.32
N THR A 168 -16.46 -0.15 10.23
CA THR A 168 -15.99 0.82 9.25
C THR A 168 -14.94 0.16 8.33
N ARG A 169 -14.82 0.66 7.08
CA ARG A 169 -14.05 -0.02 6.04
C ARG A 169 -12.55 0.32 6.11
N PRO A 170 -11.67 -0.67 6.42
CA PRO A 170 -10.24 -0.53 6.16
C PRO A 170 -9.99 -0.46 4.65
N ASN A 171 -8.86 0.14 4.24
CA ASN A 171 -8.49 0.24 2.84
C ASN A 171 -6.99 -0.01 2.67
N GLY A 172 -6.17 1.01 2.43
CA GLY A 172 -4.73 0.86 2.23
C GLY A 172 -4.01 0.28 3.43
N VAL A 173 -2.96 -0.50 3.17
CA VAL A 173 -2.11 -1.12 4.19
C VAL A 173 -0.64 -0.97 3.84
N ALA A 174 0.20 -0.57 4.82
CA ALA A 174 1.64 -0.42 4.63
C ALA A 174 2.42 -0.76 5.90
N LEU A 175 3.71 -1.04 5.75
CA LEU A 175 4.63 -1.31 6.86
C LEU A 175 5.60 -0.14 7.05
N SER A 176 6.00 0.08 8.32
CA SER A 176 7.14 0.95 8.62
C SER A 176 8.44 0.38 8.02
N PRO A 177 9.49 1.21 7.82
CA PRO A 177 10.74 0.77 7.20
C PRO A 177 11.41 -0.42 7.91
N ASP A 178 11.23 -0.53 9.22
CA ASP A 178 11.76 -1.62 10.05
C ASP A 178 10.79 -2.82 10.18
N GLY A 179 9.59 -2.73 9.57
CA GLY A 179 8.57 -3.77 9.61
C GLY A 179 7.95 -4.02 10.99
N ARG A 180 8.05 -3.05 11.91
CA ARG A 180 7.53 -3.16 13.28
C ARG A 180 6.21 -2.46 13.50
N ILE A 181 5.74 -1.68 12.54
CA ILE A 181 4.44 -1.00 12.60
C ILE A 181 3.68 -1.33 11.32
N LEU A 182 2.44 -1.75 11.47
CA LEU A 182 1.46 -1.87 10.41
C LEU A 182 0.58 -0.63 10.43
N TYR A 183 0.49 0.07 9.31
CA TYR A 183 -0.42 1.18 9.10
C TYR A 183 -1.61 0.74 8.26
N VAL A 184 -2.81 1.20 8.62
CA VAL A 184 -4.05 0.89 7.91
C VAL A 184 -4.89 2.15 7.77
N THR A 185 -5.28 2.52 6.56
CA THR A 185 -6.28 3.58 6.36
C THR A 185 -7.67 3.06 6.67
N ASN A 186 -8.52 3.92 7.23
CA ASN A 186 -9.95 3.67 7.37
C ASN A 186 -10.72 4.72 6.57
N SER A 187 -11.38 4.26 5.51
CA SER A 187 -12.08 5.13 4.56
C SER A 187 -13.25 5.88 5.19
N ASP A 188 -14.01 5.23 6.06
CA ASP A 188 -15.22 5.79 6.66
C ASP A 188 -14.88 6.74 7.80
N GLU A 189 -13.86 6.45 8.60
CA GLU A 189 -13.42 7.26 9.74
C GLU A 189 -12.46 8.38 9.35
N ARG A 190 -11.94 8.35 8.12
CA ARG A 190 -10.97 9.33 7.58
C ARG A 190 -9.72 9.47 8.43
N ASN A 191 -9.15 8.32 8.77
CA ASN A 191 -7.95 8.24 9.60
C ASN A 191 -6.96 7.17 9.13
N VAL A 192 -5.77 7.16 9.76
CA VAL A 192 -4.80 6.07 9.67
C VAL A 192 -4.61 5.48 11.06
N TYR A 193 -4.81 4.17 11.17
CA TYR A 193 -4.43 3.38 12.34
C TYR A 193 -2.99 2.89 12.22
N ALA A 194 -2.34 2.71 13.36
CA ALA A 194 -1.07 2.02 13.50
C ALA A 194 -1.21 0.88 14.53
N PHE A 195 -0.56 -0.23 14.24
CA PHE A 195 -0.45 -1.40 15.13
C PHE A 195 1.02 -1.74 15.30
N ASP A 196 1.46 -2.03 16.51
CA ASP A 196 2.79 -2.55 16.76
C ASP A 196 2.84 -4.03 16.36
N LEU A 197 3.90 -4.44 15.65
CA LEU A 197 4.10 -5.82 15.22
C LEU A 197 5.21 -6.47 16.05
N ASP A 198 4.92 -7.65 16.59
CA ASP A 198 5.94 -8.47 17.24
C ASP A 198 6.79 -9.26 16.20
N ARG A 199 7.75 -10.04 16.70
CA ARG A 199 8.59 -10.88 15.83
C ARG A 199 7.82 -11.99 15.11
N GLN A 200 6.70 -12.43 15.67
CA GLN A 200 5.79 -13.42 15.11
C GLN A 200 4.76 -12.81 14.16
N GLY A 201 4.84 -11.49 13.89
CA GLY A 201 3.93 -10.78 13.01
C GLY A 201 2.58 -10.42 13.63
N ARG A 202 2.37 -10.71 14.91
CA ARG A 202 1.11 -10.41 15.58
C ARG A 202 1.02 -8.93 15.92
N ALA A 203 -0.17 -8.37 15.65
CA ALA A 203 -0.44 -6.96 15.84
C ALA A 203 -1.02 -6.66 17.24
N ALA A 204 -0.58 -5.56 17.84
CA ALA A 204 -1.04 -5.08 19.14
C ALA A 204 -1.09 -3.55 19.18
N ASN A 205 -1.61 -2.97 20.25
CA ASN A 205 -1.59 -1.54 20.57
C ASN A 205 -2.17 -0.66 19.44
N PRO A 206 -3.43 -0.89 18.99
CA PRO A 206 -4.07 -0.06 17.98
C PRO A 206 -4.14 1.40 18.42
N ARG A 207 -3.78 2.32 17.53
CA ARG A 207 -3.85 3.76 17.77
C ARG A 207 -4.08 4.52 16.49
N VAL A 208 -4.81 5.62 16.53
CA VAL A 208 -4.94 6.56 15.43
C VAL A 208 -3.71 7.44 15.39
N VAL A 209 -3.01 7.49 14.25
CA VAL A 209 -1.81 8.33 14.04
C VAL A 209 -2.11 9.54 13.14
N VAL A 210 -3.08 9.43 12.26
CA VAL A 210 -3.60 10.55 11.46
C VAL A 210 -5.12 10.54 11.57
N SER A 211 -5.73 11.71 11.74
CA SER A 211 -7.19 11.88 11.79
C SER A 211 -7.64 13.09 10.97
N GLY A 212 -8.90 13.10 10.56
CA GLY A 212 -9.48 14.22 9.83
C GLY A 212 -8.91 14.41 8.42
N ILE A 213 -8.52 13.33 7.76
CA ILE A 213 -8.00 13.37 6.38
C ILE A 213 -9.08 13.94 5.45
N ASP A 214 -8.70 14.90 4.63
CA ASP A 214 -9.60 15.52 3.66
C ASP A 214 -9.89 14.54 2.51
N GLY A 215 -11.16 14.14 2.38
CA GLY A 215 -11.61 13.11 1.45
C GLY A 215 -11.71 11.73 2.10
N VAL A 216 -11.71 10.70 1.26
CA VAL A 216 -11.80 9.29 1.64
C VAL A 216 -10.41 8.67 1.52
N PRO A 217 -9.73 8.34 2.63
CA PRO A 217 -8.43 7.68 2.57
C PRO A 217 -8.55 6.33 1.85
N ASP A 218 -7.62 6.09 0.94
CA ASP A 218 -7.54 4.90 0.10
C ASP A 218 -6.20 4.21 0.31
N GLY A 219 -5.41 3.97 -0.72
CA GLY A 219 -4.11 3.34 -0.59
C GLY A 219 -3.04 4.22 0.09
N MET A 220 -1.92 3.62 0.45
CA MET A 220 -0.80 4.33 1.07
C MET A 220 0.54 3.69 0.78
N ALA A 221 1.61 4.47 0.90
CA ALA A 221 3.00 4.03 0.91
C ALA A 221 3.78 4.68 2.05
N VAL A 222 4.97 4.15 2.36
CA VAL A 222 5.86 4.67 3.40
C VAL A 222 7.25 4.91 2.81
N ASP A 223 7.90 6.02 3.16
CA ASP A 223 9.28 6.29 2.77
C ASP A 223 10.31 5.76 3.80
N GLU A 224 11.60 5.84 3.47
CA GLU A 224 12.71 5.39 4.33
C GLU A 224 12.81 6.13 5.67
N LYS A 225 12.19 7.32 5.78
CA LYS A 225 12.12 8.12 7.01
C LYS A 225 10.87 7.78 7.84
N GLY A 226 9.99 6.91 7.32
CA GLY A 226 8.72 6.51 7.92
C GLY A 226 7.57 7.47 7.64
N ASN A 227 7.72 8.46 6.73
CA ASN A 227 6.60 9.33 6.37
C ASN A 227 5.55 8.54 5.58
N LEU A 228 4.28 8.85 5.85
CA LEU A 228 3.12 8.20 5.27
C LEU A 228 2.63 9.00 4.06
N TYR A 229 2.55 8.38 2.90
CA TYR A 229 1.95 8.93 1.69
C TYR A 229 0.55 8.34 1.55
N VAL A 230 -0.47 9.12 1.84
CA VAL A 230 -1.86 8.67 1.90
C VAL A 230 -2.65 9.28 0.76
N THR A 231 -3.26 8.44 -0.08
CA THR A 231 -4.16 8.89 -1.13
C THR A 231 -5.56 9.15 -0.57
N ALA A 232 -6.18 10.25 -0.98
CA ALA A 232 -7.55 10.61 -0.64
C ALA A 232 -8.08 11.62 -1.69
N ARG A 233 -8.56 12.81 -1.31
CA ARG A 233 -8.85 13.90 -2.26
C ARG A 233 -7.61 14.32 -3.06
N ALA A 234 -6.47 14.31 -2.38
CA ALA A 234 -5.13 14.57 -2.91
C ALA A 234 -4.18 13.50 -2.37
N LEU A 235 -2.91 13.60 -2.72
CA LEU A 235 -1.86 12.81 -2.08
C LEU A 235 -1.32 13.61 -0.88
N PHE A 236 -1.58 13.13 0.32
CA PHE A 236 -1.14 13.75 1.57
C PHE A 236 0.12 13.05 2.09
N VAL A 237 1.07 13.84 2.58
CA VAL A 237 2.29 13.31 3.21
C VAL A 237 2.31 13.69 4.68
N TYR A 238 2.40 12.70 5.56
CA TYR A 238 2.44 12.89 7.00
C TYR A 238 3.72 12.33 7.61
N THR A 239 4.20 12.92 8.69
CA THR A 239 5.24 12.28 9.52
C THR A 239 4.69 11.00 10.17
N PRO A 240 5.56 10.10 10.70
CA PRO A 240 5.11 8.94 11.48
C PRO A 240 4.24 9.29 12.69
N GLN A 241 4.33 10.53 13.18
CA GLN A 241 3.53 11.06 14.31
C GLN A 241 2.23 11.74 13.84
N GLY A 242 1.92 11.71 12.53
CA GLY A 242 0.68 12.23 11.96
C GLY A 242 0.68 13.75 11.67
N LYS A 243 1.83 14.42 11.73
CA LYS A 243 1.90 15.83 11.31
C LYS A 243 1.91 15.91 9.79
N LEU A 244 1.01 16.71 9.20
CA LEU A 244 0.98 16.99 7.77
C LEU A 244 2.28 17.71 7.34
N LEU A 245 2.98 17.16 6.36
CA LEU A 245 4.17 17.74 5.74
C LEU A 245 3.85 18.40 4.41
N ALA A 246 3.00 17.75 3.60
CA ALA A 246 2.65 18.26 2.26
C ALA A 246 1.28 17.75 1.81
N THR A 247 0.68 18.53 0.91
CA THR A 247 -0.45 18.15 0.08
C THR A 247 -0.02 18.30 -1.37
N ILE A 248 -0.05 17.20 -2.12
CA ILE A 248 0.29 17.16 -3.54
C ILE A 248 -1.03 17.00 -4.30
N GLU A 249 -1.46 18.07 -4.97
CA GLU A 249 -2.66 18.05 -5.81
C GLU A 249 -2.39 17.20 -7.05
N MET A 250 -3.21 16.19 -7.26
CA MET A 250 -3.10 15.27 -8.40
C MET A 250 -4.06 15.68 -9.52
N PRO A 251 -3.72 15.41 -10.80
CA PRO A 251 -4.63 15.71 -11.92
C PRO A 251 -5.95 14.94 -11.88
N GLU A 252 -5.95 13.75 -11.27
CA GLU A 252 -7.12 12.92 -10.99
C GLU A 252 -7.08 12.48 -9.52
N THR A 253 -8.24 12.19 -8.92
CA THR A 253 -8.30 11.70 -7.54
C THR A 253 -7.47 10.42 -7.40
N PRO A 254 -6.42 10.41 -6.57
CA PRO A 254 -5.57 9.24 -6.40
C PRO A 254 -6.30 8.15 -5.61
N SER A 255 -6.04 6.88 -5.99
CA SER A 255 -6.56 5.68 -5.35
C SER A 255 -5.50 4.96 -4.52
N ASN A 256 -4.29 4.79 -5.07
CA ASN A 256 -3.21 4.09 -4.36
C ASN A 256 -1.84 4.60 -4.80
N CYS A 257 -0.78 4.24 -4.06
CA CYS A 257 0.58 4.64 -4.43
C CYS A 257 1.62 3.61 -3.98
N ALA A 258 2.74 3.56 -4.70
CA ALA A 258 3.88 2.72 -4.37
C ALA A 258 5.19 3.37 -4.81
N PHE A 259 6.23 3.20 -4.01
CA PHE A 259 7.57 3.60 -4.42
C PHE A 259 8.18 2.64 -5.43
N GLY A 260 8.94 3.17 -6.36
CA GLY A 260 9.58 2.41 -7.42
C GLY A 260 10.79 3.13 -8.03
N ASP A 261 11.11 2.77 -9.26
CA ASP A 261 12.39 2.95 -9.93
C ASP A 261 13.51 2.07 -9.32
N PRO A 262 14.62 1.86 -10.02
CA PRO A 262 15.73 1.02 -9.51
C PRO A 262 16.29 1.49 -8.18
N ASP A 263 16.17 2.78 -7.87
CA ASP A 263 16.63 3.41 -6.63
C ASP A 263 15.50 3.66 -5.61
N PHE A 264 14.26 3.27 -5.93
CA PHE A 264 13.05 3.54 -5.14
C PHE A 264 12.81 5.03 -4.85
N GLY A 265 13.35 5.92 -5.69
CA GLY A 265 13.21 7.38 -5.54
C GLY A 265 12.05 7.99 -6.31
N ALA A 266 11.18 7.20 -6.90
CA ALA A 266 9.95 7.67 -7.52
C ALA A 266 8.73 7.08 -6.82
N LEU A 267 7.68 7.88 -6.69
CA LEU A 267 6.36 7.44 -6.24
C LEU A 267 5.46 7.28 -7.47
N TYR A 268 4.90 6.10 -7.65
CA TYR A 268 3.88 5.79 -8.63
C TYR A 268 2.51 5.90 -7.97
N VAL A 269 1.61 6.63 -8.61
CA VAL A 269 0.27 6.92 -8.09
C VAL A 269 -0.76 6.49 -9.11
N THR A 270 -1.61 5.54 -8.74
CA THR A 270 -2.83 5.22 -9.49
C THR A 270 -3.89 6.25 -9.16
N ALA A 271 -4.62 6.73 -10.18
CA ALA A 271 -5.63 7.76 -9.99
C ALA A 271 -6.68 7.63 -11.08
N ARG A 272 -7.89 7.23 -10.71
CA ARG A 272 -9.02 7.03 -11.63
C ARG A 272 -8.61 6.26 -12.89
N SER A 273 -8.44 6.97 -14.01
CA SER A 273 -8.18 6.38 -15.32
C SER A 273 -6.71 6.36 -15.73
N SER A 274 -5.83 6.84 -14.86
CA SER A 274 -4.41 7.09 -15.19
C SER A 274 -3.47 6.58 -14.11
N VAL A 275 -2.19 6.47 -14.49
CA VAL A 275 -1.08 6.25 -13.56
C VAL A 275 -0.07 7.37 -13.73
N TYR A 276 0.39 7.90 -12.60
CA TYR A 276 1.34 9.01 -12.54
C TYR A 276 2.64 8.54 -11.87
N ARG A 277 3.73 9.20 -12.22
CA ARG A 277 5.04 9.05 -11.61
C ARG A 277 5.51 10.40 -11.08
N ILE A 278 5.97 10.41 -9.84
CA ILE A 278 6.48 11.60 -9.15
C ILE A 278 7.89 11.29 -8.66
N ARG A 279 8.90 12.02 -9.15
CA ARG A 279 10.26 11.87 -8.63
C ARG A 279 10.39 12.65 -7.32
N LEU A 280 10.92 11.98 -6.28
CA LEU A 280 11.09 12.53 -4.95
C LEU A 280 12.57 12.52 -4.52
N ASN A 281 12.92 13.40 -3.58
CA ASN A 281 14.23 13.46 -2.95
C ASN A 281 14.33 12.56 -1.70
N VAL A 282 13.58 11.48 -1.68
CA VAL A 282 13.53 10.45 -0.64
C VAL A 282 13.25 9.11 -1.30
N LYS A 283 13.70 8.04 -0.69
CA LYS A 283 13.45 6.69 -1.17
C LYS A 283 12.27 6.07 -0.42
N GLY A 284 11.56 5.19 -1.11
CA GLY A 284 10.55 4.37 -0.46
C GLY A 284 11.15 3.38 0.53
N ALA A 285 10.38 3.07 1.56
CA ALA A 285 10.65 1.89 2.37
C ALA A 285 10.35 0.64 1.53
N VAL A 286 11.30 -0.28 1.50
CA VAL A 286 11.14 -1.56 0.80
C VAL A 286 10.88 -2.63 1.85
N PRO A 287 9.62 -3.08 2.04
CA PRO A 287 9.26 -4.01 3.10
C PRO A 287 9.77 -5.44 2.87
N TYR A 288 10.34 -5.73 1.70
CA TYR A 288 10.84 -7.05 1.28
C TYR A 288 12.26 -7.04 0.74
#